data_9927051bdfceb70064cb0b29bf9d1393
#
_entry.id   9927051bdfceb70064cb0b29bf9d1393
#
_cell.length_a   1.000
_cell.length_b   1.000
_cell.length_c   1.000
_cell.angle_alpha   90.00
_cell.angle_beta   90.00
_cell.angle_gamma   90.00
#
_symmetry.space_group_name_H-M   'P 1'
#
loop_
_entity.id
_entity.type
_entity.pdbx_description
1 polymer ?
#
loop_
_entity_poly.entity_id
_entity_poly.type
_entity_poly.pdbx_seq_one_letter_code
_entity_poly.pdbx_strand_id
1 'polypeptide(L)'
;LSYLEEGLKNSEVLKLDRIVKNIAVIGAGIVGICSAYFLKKSGFNVTLIDKEKPGTMTSFGHACSFADYANVPVNYPGLIWDIPSMLLRKDGPLAIDLFYILKNLPWAISFLKNCKKEKVNEIASSLTNLLKHSQISYDEIFQDVDVSEYISHEENLYLFDSKKSFEDNEYANVIRKNNNVKVRNLNKNEVRELEPNIAEVYYAGQIFTGSRHTTNPLAISNKIFDKFLELGGIYINQNVKNIIQKENKIELRLEDKNFYFDKIIVSTGAWSNQIANKFGDKFPLDTERGYHILFDTNEKLINRPVAWSESGFYLIQIHDGIRAAGTVEIAGLKKPPNKKRLAMIERQSRKVLPQLREVKSTWMGRRPTLPDSLPVIGKSQNNNNVIYAFGHQHVGWTLGAVTGKIIDSLSKDQVPNIDISAYAPDRF
;
A
#
# COMPACT_ATOMS: atom_id res chain seq x y z
N LEU A 1 31.55 -35.68 -36.10
CA LEU A 1 32.05 -34.32 -35.81
C LEU A 1 31.16 -33.26 -36.46
N SER A 2 30.64 -33.44 -37.69
CA SER A 2 29.78 -32.45 -38.37
C SER A 2 28.43 -32.17 -37.65
N TYR A 3 27.79 -33.18 -37.06
CA TYR A 3 26.51 -33.03 -36.31
C TYR A 3 26.67 -32.31 -34.96
N LEU A 4 27.85 -32.34 -34.36
CA LEU A 4 28.17 -31.58 -33.12
C LEU A 4 28.45 -30.12 -33.40
N GLU A 5 29.03 -29.77 -34.55
CA GLU A 5 29.28 -28.37 -34.95
C GLU A 5 27.99 -27.65 -35.39
N GLU A 6 27.03 -28.34 -36.01
CA GLU A 6 25.70 -27.78 -36.33
C GLU A 6 24.85 -27.55 -35.06
N GLY A 7 24.94 -28.45 -34.08
CA GLY A 7 24.27 -28.31 -32.78
C GLY A 7 24.80 -27.12 -31.95
N LEU A 8 26.11 -26.83 -32.01
CA LEU A 8 26.74 -25.72 -31.36
C LEU A 8 26.42 -24.38 -32.05
N LYS A 9 26.42 -24.35 -33.40
CA LYS A 9 25.99 -23.17 -34.15
C LYS A 9 24.49 -22.83 -33.93
N ASN A 10 23.63 -23.80 -33.82
CA ASN A 10 22.21 -23.60 -33.51
C ASN A 10 21.99 -23.16 -32.06
N SER A 11 22.85 -23.53 -31.10
CA SER A 11 22.77 -23.05 -29.73
C SER A 11 23.32 -21.61 -29.55
N GLU A 12 24.25 -21.18 -30.42
CA GLU A 12 24.72 -19.79 -30.46
C GLU A 12 23.79 -18.86 -31.25
N VAL A 13 23.11 -19.36 -32.30
CA VAL A 13 22.11 -18.61 -33.06
C VAL A 13 20.81 -18.42 -32.28
N LEU A 14 20.50 -19.27 -31.27
CA LEU A 14 19.38 -19.08 -30.34
C LEU A 14 19.70 -18.10 -29.19
N LYS A 15 20.89 -17.55 -29.11
CA LYS A 15 21.21 -16.28 -28.42
C LYS A 15 20.90 -15.06 -29.29
N LEU A 16 19.96 -15.18 -30.22
CA LEU A 16 19.40 -14.09 -30.99
C LEU A 16 18.86 -13.03 -30.03
N ASP A 17 19.59 -11.93 -29.95
CA ASP A 17 19.17 -10.58 -29.58
C ASP A 17 17.77 -10.52 -28.94
N ARG A 18 17.67 -10.86 -27.63
CA ARG A 18 16.57 -10.35 -26.83
C ARG A 18 16.73 -8.84 -26.87
N ILE A 19 16.05 -8.20 -27.82
CA ILE A 19 15.92 -6.74 -27.83
C ILE A 19 15.46 -6.36 -26.42
N VAL A 20 16.36 -5.75 -25.66
CA VAL A 20 16.07 -5.37 -24.27
C VAL A 20 14.99 -4.32 -24.32
N LYS A 21 13.78 -4.67 -23.85
CA LYS A 21 12.65 -3.74 -23.85
C LYS A 21 12.92 -2.55 -22.92
N ASN A 22 12.59 -1.36 -23.42
CA ASN A 22 12.61 -0.13 -22.63
C ASN A 22 11.26 0.04 -21.92
N ILE A 23 11.28 0.06 -20.59
CA ILE A 23 10.08 0.15 -19.77
C ILE A 23 10.10 1.43 -18.94
N ALA A 24 9.01 2.22 -18.99
CA ALA A 24 8.82 3.30 -18.04
C ALA A 24 7.94 2.82 -16.88
N VAL A 25 8.37 3.12 -15.65
CA VAL A 25 7.54 3.02 -14.45
C VAL A 25 7.13 4.44 -14.06
N ILE A 26 5.83 4.73 -14.10
CA ILE A 26 5.30 6.06 -13.77
C ILE A 26 4.72 6.02 -12.36
N GLY A 27 5.35 6.78 -11.46
CA GLY A 27 5.05 6.79 -10.02
C GLY A 27 6.14 6.12 -9.19
N ALA A 28 6.85 6.90 -8.36
CA ALA A 28 7.93 6.46 -7.48
C ALA A 28 7.46 6.28 -6.01
N GLY A 29 6.22 5.83 -5.79
CA GLY A 29 5.80 5.24 -4.53
C GLY A 29 6.41 3.84 -4.36
N ILE A 30 6.19 3.20 -3.21
CA ILE A 30 6.80 1.88 -2.91
C ILE A 30 6.47 0.82 -3.98
N VAL A 31 5.26 0.81 -4.52
CA VAL A 31 4.84 -0.12 -5.59
C VAL A 31 5.68 0.10 -6.86
N GLY A 32 5.87 1.37 -7.25
CA GLY A 32 6.68 1.71 -8.41
C GLY A 32 8.18 1.43 -8.19
N ILE A 33 8.71 1.73 -7.01
CA ILE A 33 10.11 1.46 -6.65
C ILE A 33 10.39 -0.04 -6.70
N CYS A 34 9.54 -0.88 -6.05
CA CYS A 34 9.69 -2.33 -6.09
C CYS A 34 9.52 -2.89 -7.51
N SER A 35 8.58 -2.35 -8.30
CA SER A 35 8.40 -2.76 -9.71
C SER A 35 9.65 -2.43 -10.54
N ALA A 36 10.19 -1.21 -10.40
CA ALA A 36 11.40 -0.80 -11.10
C ALA A 36 12.61 -1.66 -10.72
N TYR A 37 12.75 -1.99 -9.43
CA TYR A 37 13.81 -2.89 -8.94
C TYR A 37 13.73 -4.28 -9.59
N PHE A 38 12.57 -4.96 -9.52
CA PHE A 38 12.43 -6.31 -10.08
C PHE A 38 12.60 -6.32 -11.61
N LEU A 39 12.03 -5.35 -12.31
CA LEU A 39 12.22 -5.21 -13.76
C LEU A 39 13.70 -5.02 -14.12
N LYS A 40 14.41 -4.18 -13.36
CA LYS A 40 15.84 -3.96 -13.60
C LYS A 40 16.68 -5.20 -13.30
N LYS A 41 16.40 -5.90 -12.19
CA LYS A 41 17.03 -7.18 -11.82
C LYS A 41 16.81 -8.26 -12.91
N SER A 42 15.70 -8.18 -13.63
CA SER A 42 15.37 -9.06 -14.75
C SER A 42 15.98 -8.66 -16.10
N GLY A 43 16.80 -7.59 -16.14
CA GLY A 43 17.55 -7.18 -17.32
C GLY A 43 16.84 -6.21 -18.27
N PHE A 44 15.70 -5.64 -17.89
CA PHE A 44 15.05 -4.58 -18.68
C PHE A 44 15.79 -3.24 -18.56
N ASN A 45 15.67 -2.39 -19.59
CA ASN A 45 16.05 -0.99 -19.50
C ASN A 45 14.89 -0.22 -18.85
N VAL A 46 15.07 0.19 -17.59
CA VAL A 46 14.00 0.77 -16.78
C VAL A 46 14.24 2.23 -16.48
N THR A 47 13.24 3.06 -16.77
CA THR A 47 13.18 4.46 -16.36
C THR A 47 12.02 4.66 -15.39
N LEU A 48 12.33 5.03 -14.15
CA LEU A 48 11.36 5.42 -13.12
C LEU A 48 11.11 6.92 -13.22
N ILE A 49 9.84 7.34 -13.31
CA ILE A 49 9.47 8.74 -13.52
C ILE A 49 8.46 9.18 -12.46
N ASP A 50 8.77 10.23 -11.72
CA ASP A 50 7.84 10.88 -10.80
C ASP A 50 8.20 12.37 -10.66
N LYS A 51 7.20 13.21 -10.46
CA LYS A 51 7.39 14.63 -10.14
C LYS A 51 7.85 14.86 -8.70
N GLU A 52 7.57 13.93 -7.81
CA GLU A 52 7.94 13.96 -6.40
C GLU A 52 9.16 13.05 -6.15
N LYS A 53 9.88 13.30 -5.06
CA LYS A 53 11.00 12.43 -4.66
C LYS A 53 10.51 11.00 -4.34
N PRO A 54 11.32 9.97 -4.60
CA PRO A 54 10.93 8.58 -4.35
C PRO A 54 10.50 8.33 -2.91
N GLY A 55 9.39 7.60 -2.72
CA GLY A 55 8.88 7.19 -1.42
C GLY A 55 8.22 8.29 -0.57
N THR A 56 8.27 9.58 -0.95
CA THR A 56 7.89 10.71 -0.09
C THR A 56 6.39 11.00 -0.01
N MET A 57 5.60 10.40 -0.90
CA MET A 57 4.15 10.64 -0.93
C MET A 57 3.40 9.65 0.00
N THR A 58 2.35 9.00 -0.46
CA THR A 58 1.51 8.11 0.38
C THR A 58 2.32 6.99 1.06
N SER A 59 3.40 6.53 0.46
CA SER A 59 4.32 5.53 1.02
C SER A 59 5.14 6.02 2.21
N PHE A 60 5.23 7.32 2.45
CA PHE A 60 5.95 7.89 3.59
C PHE A 60 5.15 7.79 4.90
N GLY A 61 3.87 8.12 4.85
CA GLY A 61 3.10 8.49 6.05
C GLY A 61 2.24 7.38 6.65
N HIS A 62 2.48 6.12 6.30
CA HIS A 62 1.69 4.99 6.78
C HIS A 62 2.08 4.54 8.21
N ALA A 63 1.37 3.51 8.71
CA ALA A 63 1.55 2.96 10.06
C ALA A 63 2.77 2.02 10.20
N CYS A 64 3.75 2.09 9.31
CA CYS A 64 5.04 1.39 9.36
C CYS A 64 4.99 -0.15 9.43
N SER A 65 3.80 -0.77 9.36
CA SER A 65 3.64 -2.22 9.48
C SER A 65 3.74 -2.92 8.13
N PHE A 66 4.40 -4.07 8.09
CA PHE A 66 4.23 -5.09 7.06
C PHE A 66 3.03 -5.94 7.47
N ALA A 67 1.84 -5.45 7.14
CA ALA A 67 0.56 -5.94 7.65
C ALA A 67 0.03 -7.11 6.81
N ASP A 68 0.73 -8.24 6.80
CA ASP A 68 0.31 -9.48 6.13
C ASP A 68 -0.97 -10.09 6.74
N TYR A 69 -1.33 -9.66 7.94
CA TYR A 69 -2.58 -9.99 8.64
C TYR A 69 -3.77 -9.11 8.22
N ALA A 70 -3.56 -8.07 7.40
CA ALA A 70 -4.60 -7.08 7.05
C ALA A 70 -5.53 -7.56 5.91
N ASN A 71 -6.02 -8.78 6.02
CA ASN A 71 -6.91 -9.42 5.06
C ASN A 71 -8.40 -9.09 5.27
N VAL A 72 -8.76 -8.46 6.37
CA VAL A 72 -10.13 -7.98 6.61
C VAL A 72 -10.29 -6.65 5.90
N PRO A 73 -11.15 -6.55 4.85
CA PRO A 73 -11.32 -5.31 4.11
C PRO A 73 -12.04 -4.25 4.97
N VAL A 74 -11.94 -2.99 4.54
CA VAL A 74 -12.71 -1.89 5.16
C VAL A 74 -14.22 -2.00 4.88
N ASN A 75 -14.59 -2.73 3.84
CA ASN A 75 -15.97 -3.15 3.60
C ASN A 75 -16.36 -4.20 4.64
N TYR A 76 -17.42 -3.99 5.41
CA TYR A 76 -17.96 -5.02 6.30
C TYR A 76 -19.48 -4.99 6.32
N PRO A 77 -20.13 -6.13 6.60
CA PRO A 77 -21.58 -6.18 6.70
C PRO A 77 -22.10 -5.29 7.82
N GLY A 78 -23.11 -4.50 7.52
CA GLY A 78 -23.67 -3.55 8.50
C GLY A 78 -23.03 -2.15 8.48
N LEU A 79 -21.94 -1.93 7.76
CA LEU A 79 -21.26 -0.62 7.69
C LEU A 79 -22.24 0.54 7.45
N ILE A 80 -23.23 0.37 6.57
CA ILE A 80 -24.22 1.41 6.27
C ILE A 80 -24.98 1.88 7.52
N TRP A 81 -25.22 0.98 8.46
CA TRP A 81 -25.90 1.28 9.74
C TRP A 81 -24.96 1.94 10.76
N ASP A 82 -23.65 1.69 10.63
CA ASP A 82 -22.64 2.25 11.52
C ASP A 82 -22.19 3.65 11.10
N ILE A 83 -22.27 3.98 9.79
CA ILE A 83 -21.86 5.30 9.26
C ILE A 83 -22.46 6.47 10.06
N PRO A 84 -23.77 6.54 10.37
CA PRO A 84 -24.31 7.66 11.12
C PRO A 84 -23.66 7.80 12.50
N SER A 85 -23.48 6.69 13.22
CA SER A 85 -22.83 6.70 14.54
C SER A 85 -21.36 7.12 14.46
N MET A 86 -20.62 6.67 13.43
CA MET A 86 -19.22 7.04 13.20
C MET A 86 -19.07 8.54 12.89
N LEU A 87 -19.99 9.11 12.12
CA LEU A 87 -19.98 10.53 11.77
C LEU A 87 -20.35 11.45 12.96
N LEU A 88 -21.25 10.98 13.83
CA LEU A 88 -21.66 11.72 15.02
C LEU A 88 -20.62 11.70 16.14
N ARG A 89 -19.77 10.67 16.17
CA ARG A 89 -18.68 10.59 17.17
C ARG A 89 -17.62 11.66 16.88
N LYS A 90 -17.37 12.54 17.82
CA LYS A 90 -16.31 13.56 17.75
C LYS A 90 -14.92 12.96 17.47
N ASP A 91 -14.68 11.76 18.00
CA ASP A 91 -13.40 11.04 17.96
C ASP A 91 -13.49 9.75 17.09
N GLY A 92 -14.49 9.67 16.20
CA GLY A 92 -14.67 8.53 15.31
C GLY A 92 -13.57 8.41 14.23
N PRO A 93 -13.32 7.18 13.73
CA PRO A 93 -12.26 6.91 12.76
C PRO A 93 -12.56 7.49 11.36
N LEU A 94 -13.82 7.77 11.05
CA LEU A 94 -14.32 8.17 9.73
C LEU A 94 -14.74 9.64 9.70
N ALA A 95 -14.39 10.33 8.61
CA ALA A 95 -14.97 11.62 8.23
C ALA A 95 -15.37 11.58 6.75
N ILE A 96 -16.52 12.18 6.43
CA ILE A 96 -17.05 12.25 5.06
C ILE A 96 -17.38 13.71 4.74
N ASP A 97 -16.89 14.18 3.59
CA ASP A 97 -17.41 15.39 2.97
C ASP A 97 -18.70 15.03 2.23
N LEU A 98 -19.83 15.44 2.81
CA LEU A 98 -21.15 15.11 2.26
C LEU A 98 -21.35 15.65 0.85
N PHE A 99 -20.84 16.84 0.55
CA PHE A 99 -20.96 17.41 -0.79
C PHE A 99 -20.11 16.63 -1.80
N TYR A 100 -18.95 16.16 -1.39
CA TYR A 100 -18.10 15.33 -2.21
C TYR A 100 -18.75 13.98 -2.52
N ILE A 101 -19.27 13.28 -1.50
CA ILE A 101 -19.87 11.95 -1.69
C ILE A 101 -21.13 12.00 -2.54
N LEU A 102 -21.96 13.06 -2.41
CA LEU A 102 -23.12 13.28 -3.28
C LEU A 102 -22.74 13.41 -4.76
N LYS A 103 -21.59 13.97 -5.08
CA LYS A 103 -21.06 14.03 -6.45
C LYS A 103 -20.50 12.71 -6.93
N ASN A 104 -20.14 11.81 -6.03
CA ASN A 104 -19.51 10.52 -6.30
C ASN A 104 -20.41 9.34 -5.85
N LEU A 105 -21.72 9.50 -5.89
CA LEU A 105 -22.69 8.47 -5.52
C LEU A 105 -22.45 7.11 -6.18
N PRO A 106 -22.10 7.02 -7.49
CA PRO A 106 -21.84 5.71 -8.10
C PRO A 106 -20.73 4.94 -7.39
N TRP A 107 -19.65 5.62 -6.97
CA TRP A 107 -18.58 5.02 -6.18
C TRP A 107 -19.09 4.53 -4.81
N ALA A 108 -19.81 5.39 -4.10
CA ALA A 108 -20.35 5.06 -2.78
C ALA A 108 -21.32 3.86 -2.83
N ILE A 109 -22.21 3.82 -3.83
CA ILE A 109 -23.13 2.70 -4.03
C ILE A 109 -22.35 1.42 -4.35
N SER A 110 -21.33 1.50 -5.22
CA SER A 110 -20.49 0.35 -5.53
C SER A 110 -19.74 -0.16 -4.28
N PHE A 111 -19.21 0.76 -3.46
CA PHE A 111 -18.56 0.41 -2.20
C PHE A 111 -19.52 -0.31 -1.24
N LEU A 112 -20.72 0.19 -1.05
CA LEU A 112 -21.74 -0.43 -0.19
C LEU A 112 -22.21 -1.78 -0.72
N LYS A 113 -22.28 -2.00 -2.04
CA LYS A 113 -22.58 -3.31 -2.62
C LYS A 113 -21.53 -4.35 -2.25
N ASN A 114 -20.28 -3.95 -2.06
CA ASN A 114 -19.18 -4.82 -1.62
C ASN A 114 -19.14 -5.06 -0.11
N CYS A 115 -20.06 -4.46 0.68
CA CYS A 115 -20.21 -4.75 2.11
C CYS A 115 -21.10 -5.98 2.41
N LYS A 116 -21.58 -6.71 1.42
CA LYS A 116 -22.31 -7.96 1.62
C LYS A 116 -21.35 -9.04 2.13
N LYS A 117 -21.83 -9.90 3.04
CA LYS A 117 -21.02 -10.93 3.72
C LYS A 117 -20.25 -11.82 2.74
N GLU A 118 -20.90 -12.23 1.66
CA GLU A 118 -20.30 -13.07 0.61
C GLU A 118 -19.13 -12.31 -0.07
N LYS A 119 -19.36 -11.03 -0.44
CA LYS A 119 -18.34 -10.18 -1.06
C LYS A 119 -17.19 -9.89 -0.13
N VAL A 120 -17.46 -9.63 1.14
CA VAL A 120 -16.39 -9.43 2.15
C VAL A 120 -15.50 -10.67 2.28
N ASN A 121 -16.08 -11.88 2.26
CA ASN A 121 -15.30 -13.12 2.30
C ASN A 121 -14.48 -13.34 1.02
N GLU A 122 -15.04 -13.05 -0.16
CA GLU A 122 -14.32 -13.10 -1.44
C GLU A 122 -13.12 -12.12 -1.45
N ILE A 123 -13.36 -10.88 -1.02
CA ILE A 123 -12.33 -9.83 -0.93
C ILE A 123 -11.24 -10.27 0.07
N ALA A 124 -11.62 -10.75 1.25
CA ALA A 124 -10.66 -11.20 2.27
C ALA A 124 -9.80 -12.37 1.78
N SER A 125 -10.38 -13.33 1.08
CA SER A 125 -9.64 -14.44 0.46
C SER A 125 -8.68 -13.93 -0.61
N SER A 126 -9.13 -13.02 -1.47
CA SER A 126 -8.29 -12.39 -2.48
C SER A 126 -7.14 -11.60 -1.86
N LEU A 127 -7.40 -10.74 -0.85
CA LEU A 127 -6.35 -10.04 -0.14
C LEU A 127 -5.33 -11.00 0.47
N THR A 128 -5.79 -12.09 1.09
CA THR A 128 -4.91 -13.13 1.66
C THR A 128 -4.02 -13.75 0.60
N ASN A 129 -4.52 -13.95 -0.62
CA ASN A 129 -3.73 -14.51 -1.71
C ASN A 129 -2.50 -13.65 -2.06
N LEU A 130 -2.57 -12.31 -1.97
CA LEU A 130 -1.40 -11.44 -2.12
C LEU A 130 -0.58 -11.34 -0.83
N LEU A 131 -1.25 -11.14 0.31
CA LEU A 131 -0.61 -10.86 1.59
C LEU A 131 0.31 -11.98 2.06
N LYS A 132 -0.06 -13.25 1.85
CA LYS A 132 0.79 -14.40 2.19
C LYS A 132 2.15 -14.42 1.48
N HIS A 133 2.28 -13.69 0.36
CA HIS A 133 3.52 -13.57 -0.42
C HIS A 133 4.29 -12.28 -0.12
N SER A 134 3.74 -11.38 0.71
CA SER A 134 4.31 -10.04 0.91
C SER A 134 5.68 -10.08 1.57
N GLN A 135 5.81 -10.78 2.71
CA GLN A 135 7.07 -10.83 3.46
C GLN A 135 8.18 -11.49 2.65
N ILE A 136 7.93 -12.66 2.07
CA ILE A 136 8.93 -13.39 1.28
C ILE A 136 9.38 -12.59 0.04
N SER A 137 8.48 -11.77 -0.53
CA SER A 137 8.86 -10.91 -1.66
C SER A 137 9.74 -9.74 -1.23
N TYR A 138 9.52 -9.21 -0.03
CA TYR A 138 10.44 -8.22 0.55
C TYR A 138 11.76 -8.83 0.95
N ASP A 139 11.76 -10.05 1.52
CA ASP A 139 12.98 -10.75 1.90
C ASP A 139 13.91 -10.97 0.71
N GLU A 140 13.35 -11.21 -0.50
CA GLU A 140 14.15 -11.28 -1.74
C GLU A 140 14.83 -9.93 -2.07
N ILE A 141 14.17 -8.80 -1.85
CA ILE A 141 14.78 -7.47 -2.00
C ILE A 141 15.86 -7.27 -0.93
N PHE A 142 15.57 -7.66 0.31
CA PHE A 142 16.45 -7.46 1.47
C PHE A 142 17.71 -8.33 1.44
N GLN A 143 17.76 -9.36 0.59
CA GLN A 143 19.02 -10.07 0.28
C GLN A 143 20.02 -9.17 -0.49
N ASP A 144 19.52 -8.24 -1.30
CA ASP A 144 20.32 -7.31 -2.09
C ASP A 144 20.51 -5.94 -1.41
N VAL A 145 19.74 -5.66 -0.35
CA VAL A 145 19.67 -4.35 0.29
C VAL A 145 19.63 -4.52 1.81
N ASP A 146 20.66 -4.09 2.49
CA ASP A 146 20.67 -4.15 3.96
C ASP A 146 19.76 -3.08 4.56
N VAL A 147 18.70 -3.54 5.20
CA VAL A 147 17.69 -2.74 5.91
C VAL A 147 17.50 -3.21 7.35
N SER A 148 18.40 -4.05 7.87
CA SER A 148 18.30 -4.71 9.17
C SER A 148 18.08 -3.73 10.33
N GLU A 149 18.74 -2.57 10.29
CA GLU A 149 18.58 -1.50 11.28
C GLU A 149 17.19 -0.85 11.31
N TYR A 150 16.40 -1.00 10.23
CA TYR A 150 15.06 -0.41 10.10
C TYR A 150 13.92 -1.42 10.29
N ILE A 151 14.22 -2.70 10.47
CA ILE A 151 13.21 -3.76 10.65
C ILE A 151 13.14 -4.16 12.12
N SER A 152 11.92 -4.24 12.62
CA SER A 152 11.63 -4.81 13.93
C SER A 152 10.65 -5.97 13.77
N HIS A 153 10.90 -7.06 14.50
CA HIS A 153 10.07 -8.26 14.54
C HIS A 153 9.08 -8.25 15.72
N GLU A 154 8.97 -7.10 16.42
CA GLU A 154 7.94 -6.92 17.42
C GLU A 154 6.56 -6.86 16.77
N GLU A 155 5.68 -7.74 17.21
CA GLU A 155 4.38 -7.98 16.62
C GLU A 155 3.42 -6.82 16.85
N ASN A 156 2.52 -6.56 15.88
CA ASN A 156 1.54 -5.49 15.98
C ASN A 156 0.48 -5.81 17.04
N LEU A 157 0.17 -4.82 17.87
CA LEU A 157 -0.81 -4.90 18.96
C LEU A 157 -2.04 -4.06 18.64
N TYR A 158 -3.24 -4.66 18.72
CA TYR A 158 -4.52 -3.94 18.69
C TYR A 158 -5.06 -3.83 20.10
N LEU A 159 -5.51 -2.64 20.49
CA LEU A 159 -6.17 -2.36 21.77
C LEU A 159 -7.64 -2.02 21.54
N PHE A 160 -8.47 -2.52 22.44
CA PHE A 160 -9.93 -2.30 22.48
C PHE A 160 -10.27 -1.60 23.78
N ASP A 161 -11.08 -0.52 23.75
CA ASP A 161 -11.42 0.28 24.93
C ASP A 161 -12.48 -0.39 25.82
N SER A 162 -13.29 -1.28 25.26
CA SER A 162 -14.43 -1.89 25.95
C SER A 162 -14.57 -3.38 25.62
N LYS A 163 -15.29 -4.10 26.52
CA LYS A 163 -15.69 -5.48 26.28
C LYS A 163 -16.48 -5.61 24.98
N LYS A 164 -17.38 -4.66 24.73
CA LYS A 164 -18.21 -4.64 23.54
C LYS A 164 -17.36 -4.54 22.26
N SER A 165 -16.43 -3.62 22.18
CA SER A 165 -15.58 -3.46 20.98
C SER A 165 -14.68 -4.67 20.74
N PHE A 166 -14.22 -5.33 21.81
CA PHE A 166 -13.47 -6.57 21.72
C PHE A 166 -14.34 -7.72 21.17
N GLU A 167 -15.59 -7.86 21.66
CA GLU A 167 -16.53 -8.88 21.19
C GLU A 167 -17.01 -8.61 19.75
N ASP A 168 -17.28 -7.36 19.40
CA ASP A 168 -17.67 -6.96 18.04
C ASP A 168 -16.58 -7.28 16.99
N ASN A 169 -15.29 -7.40 17.40
CA ASN A 169 -14.21 -7.81 16.52
C ASN A 169 -14.20 -9.30 16.16
N GLU A 170 -15.11 -10.12 16.76
CA GLU A 170 -15.16 -11.57 16.50
C GLU A 170 -15.42 -11.89 15.02
N TYR A 171 -16.26 -11.10 14.34
CA TYR A 171 -16.49 -11.25 12.91
C TYR A 171 -15.17 -11.15 12.10
N ALA A 172 -14.34 -10.18 12.42
CA ALA A 172 -13.02 -10.02 11.80
C ALA A 172 -12.08 -11.20 12.15
N ASN A 173 -12.15 -11.71 13.39
CA ASN A 173 -11.35 -12.86 13.82
C ASN A 173 -11.75 -14.15 13.11
N VAL A 174 -13.05 -14.36 12.84
CA VAL A 174 -13.53 -15.49 12.01
C VAL A 174 -12.95 -15.41 10.59
N ILE A 175 -12.97 -14.23 9.96
CA ILE A 175 -12.35 -14.04 8.63
C ILE A 175 -10.85 -14.35 8.69
N ARG A 176 -10.11 -13.82 9.67
CA ARG A 176 -8.68 -14.07 9.86
C ARG A 176 -8.39 -15.56 10.03
N LYS A 177 -9.13 -16.22 10.91
CA LYS A 177 -9.01 -17.68 11.16
C LYS A 177 -9.24 -18.49 9.89
N ASN A 178 -10.28 -18.19 9.13
CA ASN A 178 -10.61 -18.88 7.87
C ASN A 178 -9.53 -18.70 6.80
N ASN A 179 -8.71 -17.65 6.92
CA ASN A 179 -7.60 -17.33 6.03
C ASN A 179 -6.22 -17.59 6.66
N ASN A 180 -6.15 -18.38 7.72
CA ASN A 180 -4.92 -18.80 8.42
C ASN A 180 -4.08 -17.65 9.02
N VAL A 181 -4.69 -16.50 9.30
CA VAL A 181 -4.05 -15.41 10.04
C VAL A 181 -4.11 -15.74 11.54
N LYS A 182 -2.94 -15.80 12.17
CA LYS A 182 -2.80 -16.13 13.59
C LYS A 182 -2.98 -14.89 14.46
N VAL A 183 -3.94 -14.98 15.38
CA VAL A 183 -4.25 -13.92 16.35
C VAL A 183 -4.20 -14.49 17.75
N ARG A 184 -3.56 -13.77 18.68
CA ARG A 184 -3.55 -14.09 20.11
C ARG A 184 -4.21 -12.96 20.89
N ASN A 185 -5.23 -13.31 21.66
CA ASN A 185 -5.90 -12.39 22.57
C ASN A 185 -5.05 -12.16 23.81
N LEU A 186 -5.08 -10.95 24.34
CA LEU A 186 -4.36 -10.52 25.52
C LEU A 186 -5.31 -9.91 26.54
N ASN A 187 -5.15 -10.28 27.81
CA ASN A 187 -5.77 -9.60 28.93
C ASN A 187 -5.00 -8.31 29.29
N LYS A 188 -5.53 -7.52 30.24
CA LYS A 188 -4.91 -6.26 30.67
C LYS A 188 -3.46 -6.40 31.16
N ASN A 189 -3.17 -7.45 31.94
CA ASN A 189 -1.84 -7.66 32.51
C ASN A 189 -0.83 -7.98 31.39
N GLU A 190 -1.20 -8.87 30.45
CA GLU A 190 -0.35 -9.20 29.30
C GLU A 190 -0.08 -8.00 28.41
N VAL A 191 -1.07 -7.13 28.18
CA VAL A 191 -0.86 -5.87 27.46
C VAL A 191 0.12 -4.96 28.21
N ARG A 192 -0.04 -4.84 29.53
CA ARG A 192 0.84 -4.01 30.38
C ARG A 192 2.28 -4.49 30.41
N GLU A 193 2.48 -5.81 30.44
CA GLU A 193 3.82 -6.41 30.36
C GLU A 193 4.51 -6.09 29.02
N LEU A 194 3.75 -6.10 27.92
CA LEU A 194 4.28 -5.80 26.58
C LEU A 194 4.54 -4.32 26.35
N GLU A 195 3.65 -3.45 26.85
CA GLU A 195 3.67 -1.99 26.63
C GLU A 195 3.39 -1.25 27.94
N PRO A 196 4.38 -1.18 28.85
CA PRO A 196 4.18 -0.63 30.21
C PRO A 196 3.87 0.86 30.25
N ASN A 197 4.20 1.61 29.19
CA ASN A 197 3.97 3.05 29.10
C ASN A 197 2.56 3.42 28.56
N ILE A 198 1.83 2.47 27.99
CA ILE A 198 0.47 2.71 27.53
C ILE A 198 -0.46 2.86 28.74
N ALA A 199 -1.26 3.93 28.76
CA ALA A 199 -2.24 4.15 29.81
C ALA A 199 -3.29 3.02 29.83
N GLU A 200 -3.79 2.65 31.02
CA GLU A 200 -4.77 1.57 31.18
C GLU A 200 -6.19 1.98 30.72
N VAL A 201 -6.29 2.55 29.55
CA VAL A 201 -7.57 2.99 28.95
C VAL A 201 -8.20 1.90 28.07
N TYR A 202 -7.61 0.70 28.04
CA TYR A 202 -8.05 -0.44 27.25
C TYR A 202 -8.71 -1.52 28.12
N TYR A 203 -9.57 -2.31 27.50
CA TYR A 203 -10.19 -3.51 28.09
C TYR A 203 -9.36 -4.77 27.82
N ALA A 204 -8.88 -4.95 26.59
CA ALA A 204 -8.13 -6.11 26.12
C ALA A 204 -7.27 -5.75 24.90
N GLY A 205 -6.39 -6.67 24.50
CA GLY A 205 -5.58 -6.53 23.30
C GLY A 205 -5.61 -7.76 22.41
N GLN A 206 -5.10 -7.59 21.17
CA GLN A 206 -4.81 -8.68 20.23
C GLN A 206 -3.47 -8.47 19.57
N ILE A 207 -2.69 -9.55 19.44
CA ILE A 207 -1.41 -9.58 18.70
C ILE A 207 -1.58 -10.39 17.42
N PHE A 208 -0.97 -9.92 16.34
CA PHE A 208 -0.89 -10.60 15.05
C PHE A 208 0.45 -11.30 14.93
N THR A 209 0.44 -12.62 15.16
CA THR A 209 1.65 -13.44 15.25
C THR A 209 2.43 -13.48 13.94
N GLY A 210 3.74 -13.20 14.03
CA GLY A 210 4.66 -13.20 12.89
C GLY A 210 4.64 -11.91 12.07
N SER A 211 3.88 -10.90 12.49
CA SER A 211 3.94 -9.57 11.85
C SER A 211 5.27 -8.87 12.20
N ARG A 212 5.73 -8.01 11.29
CA ARG A 212 6.91 -7.14 11.48
C ARG A 212 6.60 -5.70 11.09
N HIS A 213 7.44 -4.78 11.52
CA HIS A 213 7.28 -3.37 11.17
C HIS A 213 8.63 -2.70 10.88
N THR A 214 8.56 -1.50 10.33
CA THR A 214 9.75 -0.67 10.09
C THR A 214 9.76 0.54 11.00
N THR A 215 10.95 0.94 11.44
CA THR A 215 11.17 2.19 12.17
C THR A 215 11.44 3.37 11.23
N ASN A 216 11.71 3.11 9.94
CA ASN A 216 11.97 4.17 8.96
C ASN A 216 11.56 3.74 7.52
N PRO A 217 10.28 3.91 7.14
CA PRO A 217 9.81 3.48 5.82
C PRO A 217 10.47 4.25 4.66
N LEU A 218 10.85 5.51 4.89
CA LEU A 218 11.51 6.30 3.84
C LEU A 218 12.93 5.79 3.58
N ALA A 219 13.68 5.44 4.62
CA ALA A 219 15.02 4.87 4.48
C ALA A 219 14.98 3.54 3.69
N ILE A 220 14.02 2.66 4.00
CA ILE A 220 13.82 1.41 3.23
C ILE A 220 13.50 1.72 1.76
N SER A 221 12.56 2.65 1.51
CA SER A 221 12.22 3.05 0.14
C SER A 221 13.43 3.58 -0.62
N ASN A 222 14.25 4.42 0.02
CA ASN A 222 15.46 4.99 -0.57
C ASN A 222 16.51 3.90 -0.84
N LYS A 223 16.77 3.00 0.09
CA LYS A 223 17.73 1.90 -0.11
C LYS A 223 17.33 0.98 -1.30
N ILE A 224 16.03 0.67 -1.46
CA ILE A 224 15.55 -0.09 -2.63
C ILE A 224 15.72 0.73 -3.91
N PHE A 225 15.40 2.02 -3.85
CA PHE A 225 15.57 2.94 -4.97
C PHE A 225 17.05 3.10 -5.37
N ASP A 226 17.95 3.26 -4.40
CA ASP A 226 19.41 3.35 -4.64
C ASP A 226 19.91 2.06 -5.29
N LYS A 227 19.44 0.90 -4.84
CA LYS A 227 19.77 -0.39 -5.47
C LYS A 227 19.27 -0.46 -6.92
N PHE A 228 18.08 0.05 -7.21
CA PHE A 228 17.59 0.18 -8.58
C PHE A 228 18.55 1.02 -9.45
N LEU A 229 19.07 2.13 -8.92
CA LEU A 229 20.05 2.96 -9.64
C LEU A 229 21.39 2.25 -9.83
N GLU A 230 21.90 1.56 -8.78
CA GLU A 230 23.13 0.74 -8.86
C GLU A 230 23.06 -0.33 -9.95
N LEU A 231 21.88 -0.94 -10.12
CA LEU A 231 21.62 -1.90 -11.20
C LEU A 231 21.58 -1.24 -12.60
N GLY A 232 21.77 0.08 -12.70
CA GLY A 232 21.74 0.86 -13.94
C GLY A 232 20.32 1.30 -14.33
N GLY A 233 19.41 1.44 -13.37
CA GLY A 233 18.12 2.10 -13.57
C GLY A 233 18.27 3.60 -13.76
N ILE A 234 17.31 4.21 -14.45
CA ILE A 234 17.30 5.67 -14.69
C ILE A 234 16.14 6.28 -13.91
N TYR A 235 16.38 7.38 -13.22
CA TYR A 235 15.33 8.16 -12.57
C TYR A 235 15.19 9.53 -13.21
N ILE A 236 13.94 9.94 -13.48
CA ILE A 236 13.60 11.26 -13.99
C ILE A 236 12.61 11.92 -13.03
N ASN A 237 13.06 12.98 -12.35
CA ASN A 237 12.22 13.74 -11.44
C ASN A 237 11.44 14.84 -12.20
N GLN A 238 10.46 14.41 -12.98
CA GLN A 238 9.60 15.31 -13.77
C GLN A 238 8.17 14.78 -13.83
N ASN A 239 7.22 15.68 -14.13
CA ASN A 239 5.84 15.30 -14.36
C ASN A 239 5.65 14.81 -15.80
N VAL A 240 4.91 13.71 -15.96
CA VAL A 240 4.44 13.26 -17.27
C VAL A 240 3.29 14.17 -17.71
N LYS A 241 3.53 15.04 -18.67
CA LYS A 241 2.55 16.02 -19.18
C LYS A 241 1.53 15.39 -20.10
N ASN A 242 1.98 14.48 -20.97
CA ASN A 242 1.11 13.77 -21.89
C ASN A 242 1.66 12.39 -22.23
N ILE A 243 0.75 11.51 -22.64
CA ILE A 243 1.06 10.15 -23.06
C ILE A 243 0.36 9.93 -24.40
N ILE A 244 1.10 9.46 -25.39
CA ILE A 244 0.59 9.23 -26.74
C ILE A 244 0.97 7.83 -27.18
N GLN A 245 -0.03 7.05 -27.55
CA GLN A 245 0.19 5.75 -28.17
C GLN A 245 0.69 5.94 -29.60
N LYS A 246 1.77 5.28 -29.94
CA LYS A 246 2.31 5.09 -31.29
C LYS A 246 2.11 3.63 -31.69
N GLU A 247 2.33 3.30 -32.97
CA GLU A 247 2.12 1.92 -33.49
C GLU A 247 2.76 0.84 -32.59
N ASN A 248 4.05 0.99 -32.27
CA ASN A 248 4.81 -0.03 -31.53
C ASN A 248 5.42 0.49 -30.21
N LYS A 249 5.19 1.75 -29.85
CA LYS A 249 5.77 2.37 -28.64
C LYS A 249 4.79 3.34 -27.99
N ILE A 250 5.09 3.70 -26.76
CA ILE A 250 4.37 4.73 -26.02
C ILE A 250 5.30 5.93 -25.85
N GLU A 251 4.88 7.09 -26.36
CA GLU A 251 5.57 8.35 -26.19
C GLU A 251 5.12 9.00 -24.88
N LEU A 252 6.07 9.26 -23.98
CA LEU A 252 5.88 10.07 -22.78
C LEU A 252 6.46 11.46 -23.02
N ARG A 253 5.63 12.49 -22.93
CA ARG A 253 6.04 13.89 -23.01
C ARG A 253 6.27 14.42 -21.61
N LEU A 254 7.52 14.73 -21.30
CA LEU A 254 7.94 15.39 -20.08
C LEU A 254 8.07 16.92 -20.33
N GLU A 255 8.70 17.63 -19.41
CA GLU A 255 8.83 19.09 -19.53
C GLU A 255 9.75 19.48 -20.69
N ASP A 256 10.89 18.80 -20.81
CA ASP A 256 11.96 19.19 -21.72
C ASP A 256 12.12 18.27 -22.93
N LYS A 257 11.65 17.03 -22.83
CA LYS A 257 11.93 15.97 -23.82
C LYS A 257 10.77 14.98 -23.96
N ASN A 258 10.75 14.31 -25.11
CA ASN A 258 9.90 13.17 -25.36
C ASN A 258 10.75 11.88 -25.24
N PHE A 259 10.16 10.87 -24.60
CA PHE A 259 10.78 9.55 -24.44
C PHE A 259 9.86 8.49 -25.04
N TYR A 260 10.44 7.41 -25.56
CA TYR A 260 9.74 6.33 -26.21
C TYR A 260 10.02 5.00 -25.51
N PHE A 261 8.96 4.32 -25.10
CA PHE A 261 9.03 3.07 -24.35
C PHE A 261 8.25 1.96 -25.05
N ASP A 262 8.73 0.73 -24.88
CA ASP A 262 8.02 -0.46 -25.38
C ASP A 262 6.84 -0.82 -24.48
N LYS A 263 6.97 -0.60 -23.17
CA LYS A 263 5.90 -0.79 -22.18
C LYS A 263 5.93 0.33 -21.13
N ILE A 264 4.77 0.58 -20.52
CA ILE A 264 4.67 1.45 -19.34
C ILE A 264 3.97 0.73 -18.19
N ILE A 265 4.45 0.99 -16.98
CA ILE A 265 3.83 0.55 -15.73
C ILE A 265 3.23 1.78 -15.06
N VAL A 266 1.92 1.73 -14.76
CA VAL A 266 1.20 2.83 -14.11
C VAL A 266 1.05 2.53 -12.63
N SER A 267 1.84 3.20 -11.79
CA SER A 267 1.87 3.05 -10.32
C SER A 267 1.69 4.39 -9.59
N THR A 268 0.90 5.31 -10.19
CA THR A 268 0.70 6.67 -9.70
C THR A 268 -0.35 6.78 -8.58
N GLY A 269 -0.67 5.68 -7.89
CA GLY A 269 -1.57 5.66 -6.75
C GLY A 269 -2.94 6.26 -7.06
N ALA A 270 -3.39 7.21 -6.26
CA ALA A 270 -4.71 7.83 -6.41
C ALA A 270 -4.87 8.68 -7.69
N TRP A 271 -3.81 8.92 -8.43
CA TRP A 271 -3.83 9.65 -9.71
C TRP A 271 -3.85 8.75 -10.95
N SER A 272 -3.87 7.42 -10.78
CA SER A 272 -3.72 6.45 -11.88
C SER A 272 -4.81 6.58 -12.97
N ASN A 273 -6.03 6.97 -12.61
CA ASN A 273 -7.08 7.24 -13.61
C ASN A 273 -6.72 8.34 -14.62
N GLN A 274 -5.84 9.29 -14.25
CA GLN A 274 -5.43 10.35 -15.18
C GLN A 274 -4.63 9.77 -16.35
N ILE A 275 -3.92 8.68 -16.13
CA ILE A 275 -3.16 7.95 -17.14
C ILE A 275 -4.04 6.90 -17.81
N ALA A 276 -4.78 6.09 -17.06
CA ALA A 276 -5.63 5.02 -17.58
C ALA A 276 -6.66 5.54 -18.60
N ASN A 277 -7.28 6.69 -18.33
CA ASN A 277 -8.22 7.33 -19.23
C ASN A 277 -7.62 7.70 -20.62
N LYS A 278 -6.29 7.86 -20.72
CA LYS A 278 -5.62 8.11 -22.01
C LYS A 278 -5.63 6.88 -22.92
N PHE A 279 -5.80 5.71 -22.32
CA PHE A 279 -5.90 4.42 -23.03
C PHE A 279 -7.34 3.90 -23.11
N GLY A 280 -8.32 4.69 -22.65
CA GLY A 280 -9.73 4.30 -22.66
C GLY A 280 -10.18 3.46 -21.47
N ASP A 281 -9.26 3.07 -20.58
CA ASP A 281 -9.59 2.33 -19.35
C ASP A 281 -10.13 3.28 -18.29
N LYS A 282 -11.19 2.87 -17.59
CA LYS A 282 -11.84 3.67 -16.55
C LYS A 282 -12.04 2.84 -15.31
N PHE A 283 -11.53 3.31 -14.19
CA PHE A 283 -11.65 2.62 -12.91
C PHE A 283 -12.44 3.47 -11.91
N PRO A 284 -13.26 2.87 -11.05
CA PRO A 284 -13.93 3.57 -9.96
C PRO A 284 -12.92 3.87 -8.84
N LEU A 285 -11.80 4.53 -9.18
CA LEU A 285 -10.74 4.88 -8.27
C LEU A 285 -11.04 6.21 -7.58
N ASP A 286 -11.06 6.20 -6.26
CA ASP A 286 -11.14 7.37 -5.40
C ASP A 286 -9.99 7.39 -4.39
N THR A 287 -10.04 8.25 -3.40
CA THR A 287 -9.03 8.35 -2.36
C THR A 287 -9.63 8.41 -0.96
N GLU A 288 -9.12 7.56 -0.08
CA GLU A 288 -9.23 7.69 1.37
C GLU A 288 -8.04 8.48 1.90
N ARG A 289 -8.32 9.64 2.48
CA ARG A 289 -7.29 10.50 3.05
C ARG A 289 -6.94 9.98 4.45
N GLY A 290 -5.67 9.69 4.65
CA GLY A 290 -5.12 9.30 5.94
C GLY A 290 -4.25 10.42 6.50
N TYR A 291 -4.11 10.48 7.80
CA TYR A 291 -3.37 11.51 8.51
C TYR A 291 -2.33 10.92 9.43
N HIS A 292 -1.23 11.63 9.65
CA HIS A 292 -0.40 11.35 10.79
C HIS A 292 0.07 12.64 11.50
N ILE A 293 0.39 12.45 12.76
CA ILE A 293 1.12 13.41 13.61
C ILE A 293 2.41 12.72 14.03
N LEU A 294 3.51 13.45 13.98
CA LEU A 294 4.78 13.06 14.57
C LEU A 294 5.00 13.86 15.84
N PHE A 295 5.13 13.16 16.97
CA PHE A 295 5.51 13.73 18.25
C PHE A 295 7.01 13.63 18.44
N ASP A 296 7.62 14.71 18.94
CA ASP A 296 9.05 14.77 19.20
C ASP A 296 9.39 13.96 20.46
N THR A 297 10.31 13.02 20.34
CA THR A 297 10.91 12.30 21.47
C THR A 297 12.17 11.56 21.02
N ASN A 298 13.17 11.57 21.91
CA ASN A 298 14.37 10.73 21.76
C ASN A 298 14.29 9.47 22.63
N GLU A 299 13.23 9.33 23.41
CA GLU A 299 13.01 8.18 24.31
C GLU A 299 12.21 7.10 23.58
N LYS A 300 12.55 5.84 23.82
CA LYS A 300 11.75 4.71 23.37
C LYS A 300 10.56 4.53 24.31
N LEU A 301 9.39 5.03 23.91
CA LEU A 301 8.17 5.00 24.72
C LEU A 301 7.32 3.75 24.47
N ILE A 302 7.35 3.17 23.27
CA ILE A 302 6.63 1.97 22.91
C ILE A 302 7.53 1.00 22.15
N ASN A 303 7.26 -0.30 22.27
CA ASN A 303 8.11 -1.34 21.70
C ASN A 303 7.65 -1.77 20.31
N ARG A 304 6.37 -1.63 20.02
CA ARG A 304 5.70 -2.15 18.82
C ARG A 304 4.65 -1.18 18.28
N PRO A 305 4.13 -1.36 17.05
CA PRO A 305 2.96 -0.62 16.60
C PRO A 305 1.74 -0.97 17.46
N VAL A 306 1.11 0.04 18.05
CA VAL A 306 -0.08 -0.07 18.90
C VAL A 306 -1.25 0.58 18.20
N ALA A 307 -2.22 -0.21 17.74
CA ALA A 307 -3.45 0.28 17.14
C ALA A 307 -4.48 0.59 18.22
N TRP A 308 -5.08 1.77 18.14
CA TRP A 308 -6.24 2.15 18.92
C TRP A 308 -7.50 2.02 18.04
N SER A 309 -8.24 0.94 18.25
CA SER A 309 -9.28 0.51 17.30
C SER A 309 -10.44 1.52 17.18
N GLU A 310 -10.89 2.08 18.29
CA GLU A 310 -12.06 2.98 18.35
C GLU A 310 -11.87 4.30 17.58
N SER A 311 -10.64 4.78 17.50
CA SER A 311 -10.29 6.02 16.77
C SER A 311 -9.56 5.77 15.46
N GLY A 312 -9.25 4.50 15.15
CA GLY A 312 -8.69 4.07 13.87
C GLY A 312 -7.31 4.64 13.56
N PHE A 313 -6.40 4.66 14.53
CA PHE A 313 -5.01 5.06 14.33
C PHE A 313 -4.03 4.14 15.08
N TYR A 314 -2.77 4.19 14.66
CA TYR A 314 -1.65 3.49 15.28
C TYR A 314 -0.70 4.47 15.93
N LEU A 315 -0.12 4.12 17.08
CA LEU A 315 1.08 4.72 17.63
C LEU A 315 2.28 3.84 17.25
N ILE A 316 3.33 4.43 16.70
CA ILE A 316 4.52 3.71 16.26
C ILE A 316 5.76 4.50 16.63
N GLN A 317 6.72 3.83 17.31
CA GLN A 317 8.05 4.39 17.50
C GLN A 317 8.80 4.34 16.18
N ILE A 318 9.20 5.49 15.67
CA ILE A 318 10.07 5.62 14.50
C ILE A 318 11.37 6.32 14.90
N HIS A 319 12.34 6.36 13.99
CA HIS A 319 13.62 6.99 14.23
C HIS A 319 13.49 8.47 14.74
N ASP A 320 12.51 9.20 14.22
CA ASP A 320 12.33 10.64 14.48
C ASP A 320 11.35 10.97 15.62
N GLY A 321 10.85 9.96 16.36
CA GLY A 321 9.88 10.18 17.43
C GLY A 321 8.72 9.14 17.42
N ILE A 322 7.56 9.54 17.95
CA ILE A 322 6.34 8.73 17.91
C ILE A 322 5.41 9.25 16.80
N ARG A 323 5.09 8.37 15.85
CA ARG A 323 4.10 8.65 14.81
C ARG A 323 2.74 8.13 15.24
N ALA A 324 1.73 8.99 15.24
CA ALA A 324 0.32 8.62 15.35
C ALA A 324 -0.30 8.67 13.94
N ALA A 325 -0.53 7.53 13.30
CA ALA A 325 -0.95 7.44 11.91
C ALA A 325 -2.24 6.65 11.73
N GLY A 326 -3.20 7.18 10.98
CA GLY A 326 -4.44 6.46 10.74
C GLY A 326 -5.57 7.31 10.20
N THR A 327 -6.78 6.96 10.61
CA THR A 327 -8.06 7.58 10.27
C THR A 327 -8.40 7.56 8.77
N VAL A 328 -9.66 7.77 8.46
CA VAL A 328 -10.16 7.84 7.10
C VAL A 328 -10.96 9.14 6.91
N GLU A 329 -10.68 9.86 5.85
CA GLU A 329 -11.52 10.94 5.38
C GLU A 329 -11.80 10.80 3.88
N ILE A 330 -13.07 10.84 3.50
CA ILE A 330 -13.51 10.82 2.10
C ILE A 330 -13.83 12.25 1.67
N ALA A 331 -12.91 12.88 0.95
CA ALA A 331 -13.00 14.28 0.53
C ALA A 331 -12.22 14.59 -0.77
N GLY A 332 -11.87 13.55 -1.53
CA GLY A 332 -11.20 13.65 -2.83
C GLY A 332 -9.76 14.16 -2.77
N LEU A 333 -9.17 14.34 -3.96
CA LEU A 333 -7.75 14.64 -4.11
C LEU A 333 -7.35 16.07 -3.76
N LYS A 334 -8.24 17.06 -3.95
CA LYS A 334 -7.87 18.49 -4.00
C LYS A 334 -8.06 19.25 -2.70
N LYS A 335 -8.92 18.77 -1.80
CA LYS A 335 -9.24 19.48 -0.56
C LYS A 335 -8.01 19.62 0.34
N PRO A 336 -7.79 20.75 1.04
CA PRO A 336 -6.69 20.89 1.99
C PRO A 336 -6.83 19.93 3.17
N PRO A 337 -5.75 19.67 3.96
CA PRO A 337 -5.81 18.84 5.16
C PRO A 337 -6.84 19.32 6.17
N ASN A 338 -7.52 18.38 6.80
CA ASN A 338 -8.56 18.64 7.79
C ASN A 338 -7.94 18.78 9.20
N LYS A 339 -7.83 20.00 9.70
CA LYS A 339 -7.27 20.30 11.02
C LYS A 339 -8.01 19.60 12.18
N LYS A 340 -9.34 19.36 12.03
CA LYS A 340 -10.12 18.67 13.06
C LYS A 340 -9.69 17.22 13.23
N ARG A 341 -9.29 16.56 12.10
CA ARG A 341 -8.74 15.19 12.13
C ARG A 341 -7.41 15.13 12.85
N LEU A 342 -6.51 16.06 12.56
CA LEU A 342 -5.22 16.17 13.26
C LEU A 342 -5.42 16.41 14.76
N ALA A 343 -6.26 17.37 15.14
CA ALA A 343 -6.56 17.64 16.56
C ALA A 343 -7.20 16.42 17.28
N MET A 344 -8.00 15.63 16.58
CA MET A 344 -8.56 14.40 17.12
C MET A 344 -7.46 13.36 17.37
N ILE A 345 -6.60 13.11 16.39
CA ILE A 345 -5.48 12.17 16.53
C ILE A 345 -4.58 12.57 17.69
N GLU A 346 -4.22 13.87 17.80
CA GLU A 346 -3.40 14.36 18.90
C GLU A 346 -4.05 14.08 20.27
N ARG A 347 -5.30 14.49 20.44
CA ARG A 347 -6.03 14.30 21.70
C ARG A 347 -6.12 12.84 22.11
N GLN A 348 -6.46 11.95 21.17
CA GLN A 348 -6.59 10.53 21.45
C GLN A 348 -5.23 9.85 21.68
N SER A 349 -4.20 10.28 20.95
CA SER A 349 -2.83 9.79 21.19
C SER A 349 -2.34 10.10 22.59
N ARG A 350 -2.55 11.34 23.08
CA ARG A 350 -2.19 11.72 24.45
C ARG A 350 -3.01 11.00 25.53
N LYS A 351 -4.23 10.56 25.21
CA LYS A 351 -5.02 9.71 26.11
C LYS A 351 -4.41 8.31 26.25
N VAL A 352 -3.92 7.73 25.13
CA VAL A 352 -3.34 6.38 25.09
C VAL A 352 -1.88 6.40 25.60
N LEU A 353 -1.11 7.42 25.27
CA LEU A 353 0.29 7.58 25.66
C LEU A 353 0.51 9.00 26.23
N PRO A 354 0.27 9.22 27.54
CA PRO A 354 0.33 10.55 28.17
C PRO A 354 1.72 11.22 28.12
N GLN A 355 2.79 10.44 27.96
CA GLN A 355 4.17 10.91 27.91
C GLN A 355 4.53 11.63 26.59
N LEU A 356 3.62 11.67 25.60
CA LEU A 356 3.85 12.34 24.34
C LEU A 356 4.16 13.84 24.55
N ARG A 357 5.27 14.27 23.98
CA ARG A 357 5.72 15.65 23.98
C ARG A 357 5.07 16.48 22.86
N GLU A 358 5.74 17.51 22.37
CA GLU A 358 5.25 18.44 21.37
C GLU A 358 5.07 17.79 19.99
N VAL A 359 4.15 18.35 19.21
CA VAL A 359 3.94 17.95 17.81
C VAL A 359 5.06 18.53 16.96
N LYS A 360 5.90 17.67 16.41
CA LYS A 360 7.01 18.02 15.51
C LYS A 360 6.53 18.32 14.09
N SER A 361 5.61 17.50 13.57
CA SER A 361 5.06 17.68 12.23
C SER A 361 3.72 16.99 12.05
N THR A 362 3.03 17.37 10.98
CA THR A 362 1.78 16.74 10.55
C THR A 362 1.83 16.41 9.07
N TRP A 363 1.09 15.38 8.65
CA TRP A 363 1.04 14.95 7.26
C TRP A 363 -0.32 14.38 6.88
N MET A 364 -0.63 14.44 5.59
CA MET A 364 -1.82 13.84 5.00
C MET A 364 -1.49 13.13 3.69
N GLY A 365 -1.89 11.86 3.57
CA GLY A 365 -1.76 11.06 2.37
C GLY A 365 -3.08 10.70 1.72
N ARG A 366 -2.99 10.23 0.49
CA ARG A 366 -4.12 9.86 -0.35
C ARG A 366 -4.01 8.39 -0.73
N ARG A 367 -4.72 7.53 0.01
CA ARG A 367 -4.77 6.10 -0.27
C ARG A 367 -5.59 5.86 -1.54
N PRO A 368 -5.06 5.18 -2.55
CA PRO A 368 -5.82 4.85 -3.76
C PRO A 368 -6.84 3.76 -3.44
N THR A 369 -8.12 4.08 -3.45
CA THR A 369 -9.19 3.18 -2.99
C THR A 369 -10.17 2.86 -4.11
N LEU A 370 -10.38 1.56 -4.32
CA LEU A 370 -11.41 1.01 -5.19
C LEU A 370 -12.59 0.49 -4.37
N PRO A 371 -13.81 0.46 -4.90
CA PRO A 371 -15.00 0.07 -4.14
C PRO A 371 -14.95 -1.36 -3.58
N ASP A 372 -14.19 -2.26 -4.23
CA ASP A 372 -13.99 -3.64 -3.83
C ASP A 372 -12.76 -3.85 -2.92
N SER A 373 -12.08 -2.78 -2.51
CA SER A 373 -10.87 -2.83 -1.66
C SER A 373 -9.70 -3.66 -2.21
N LEU A 374 -9.74 -4.07 -3.48
CA LEU A 374 -8.68 -4.83 -4.15
C LEU A 374 -7.86 -3.92 -5.08
N PRO A 375 -6.54 -4.13 -5.22
CA PRO A 375 -5.74 -3.37 -6.19
C PRO A 375 -6.09 -3.72 -7.63
N VAL A 376 -5.71 -2.87 -8.57
CA VAL A 376 -5.68 -3.18 -10.01
C VAL A 376 -4.25 -3.58 -10.36
N ILE A 377 -4.07 -4.85 -10.75
CA ILE A 377 -2.78 -5.40 -11.17
C ILE A 377 -3.02 -6.23 -12.44
N GLY A 378 -2.55 -5.74 -13.59
CA GLY A 378 -2.75 -6.43 -14.86
C GLY A 378 -2.53 -5.55 -16.08
N LYS A 379 -2.58 -6.14 -17.26
CA LYS A 379 -2.49 -5.42 -18.53
C LYS A 379 -3.78 -4.66 -18.81
N SER A 380 -3.66 -3.49 -19.43
CA SER A 380 -4.80 -2.73 -19.98
C SER A 380 -5.59 -3.60 -20.97
N GLN A 381 -6.90 -3.45 -20.98
CA GLN A 381 -7.78 -4.10 -21.96
C GLN A 381 -7.59 -3.53 -23.38
N ASN A 382 -7.19 -2.28 -23.47
CA ASN A 382 -7.08 -1.54 -24.72
C ASN A 382 -5.65 -1.46 -25.26
N ASN A 383 -4.63 -1.80 -24.43
CA ASN A 383 -3.23 -1.76 -24.85
C ASN A 383 -2.34 -2.71 -24.02
N ASN A 384 -1.90 -3.81 -24.63
CA ASN A 384 -1.05 -4.81 -23.98
C ASN A 384 0.31 -4.29 -23.51
N ASN A 385 0.74 -3.09 -23.93
CA ASN A 385 1.98 -2.44 -23.52
C ASN A 385 1.79 -1.54 -22.29
N VAL A 386 0.57 -1.44 -21.77
CA VAL A 386 0.24 -0.71 -20.54
C VAL A 386 -0.11 -1.71 -19.44
N ILE A 387 0.59 -1.64 -18.32
CA ILE A 387 0.36 -2.51 -17.17
C ILE A 387 0.04 -1.62 -15.96
N TYR A 388 -1.02 -1.97 -15.24
CA TYR A 388 -1.49 -1.25 -14.06
C TYR A 388 -0.99 -1.91 -12.78
N ALA A 389 -0.60 -1.07 -11.80
CA ALA A 389 -0.15 -1.47 -10.47
C ALA A 389 -0.55 -0.39 -9.45
N PHE A 390 -1.84 -0.27 -9.14
CA PHE A 390 -2.36 0.76 -8.23
C PHE A 390 -3.61 0.29 -7.48
N GLY A 391 -4.15 1.12 -6.60
CA GLY A 391 -5.38 0.81 -5.89
C GLY A 391 -5.19 0.00 -4.60
N HIS A 392 -3.96 -0.08 -4.08
CA HIS A 392 -3.60 -0.90 -2.92
C HIS A 392 -4.12 -0.39 -1.57
N GLN A 393 -4.93 0.66 -1.55
CA GLN A 393 -5.57 1.23 -0.37
C GLN A 393 -4.56 1.44 0.80
N HIS A 394 -4.82 0.86 1.97
CA HIS A 394 -3.96 0.94 3.15
C HIS A 394 -2.84 -0.13 3.21
N VAL A 395 -2.85 -1.12 2.31
CA VAL A 395 -1.86 -2.21 2.28
C VAL A 395 -0.78 -2.06 1.20
N GLY A 396 -0.70 -0.89 0.57
CA GLY A 396 0.26 -0.64 -0.52
C GLY A 396 1.72 -0.81 -0.11
N TRP A 397 2.08 -0.43 1.12
CA TRP A 397 3.40 -0.71 1.66
C TRP A 397 3.67 -2.22 1.74
N THR A 398 2.77 -2.96 2.34
CA THR A 398 2.88 -4.42 2.50
C THR A 398 2.95 -5.14 1.16
N LEU A 399 2.14 -4.73 0.19
CA LEU A 399 2.03 -5.39 -1.11
C LEU A 399 3.03 -4.88 -2.17
N GLY A 400 3.88 -3.90 -1.85
CA GLY A 400 4.80 -3.29 -2.83
C GLY A 400 5.70 -4.29 -3.54
N ALA A 401 6.39 -5.14 -2.78
CA ALA A 401 7.33 -6.11 -3.31
C ALA A 401 6.64 -7.23 -4.12
N VAL A 402 5.56 -7.82 -3.61
CA VAL A 402 4.82 -8.87 -4.34
C VAL A 402 4.21 -8.34 -5.61
N THR A 403 3.70 -7.10 -5.60
CA THR A 403 3.22 -6.44 -6.83
C THR A 403 4.36 -6.26 -7.83
N GLY A 404 5.55 -5.83 -7.37
CA GLY A 404 6.72 -5.70 -8.23
C GLY A 404 7.10 -7.02 -8.94
N LYS A 405 7.03 -8.15 -8.26
CA LYS A 405 7.26 -9.49 -8.85
C LYS A 405 6.20 -9.85 -9.89
N ILE A 406 4.94 -9.54 -9.61
CA ILE A 406 3.85 -9.76 -10.58
C ILE A 406 4.06 -8.90 -11.83
N ILE A 407 4.44 -7.63 -11.67
CA ILE A 407 4.73 -6.72 -12.78
C ILE A 407 5.91 -7.21 -13.62
N ASP A 408 6.94 -7.76 -13.01
CA ASP A 408 8.06 -8.38 -13.71
C ASP A 408 7.58 -9.56 -14.60
N SER A 409 6.78 -10.47 -14.06
CA SER A 409 6.22 -11.59 -14.82
C SER A 409 5.36 -11.11 -15.99
N LEU A 410 4.46 -10.15 -15.77
CA LEU A 410 3.60 -9.58 -16.80
C LEU A 410 4.40 -8.86 -17.89
N SER A 411 5.53 -8.22 -17.53
CA SER A 411 6.41 -7.51 -18.47
C SER A 411 7.18 -8.46 -19.37
N LYS A 412 7.46 -9.68 -18.88
CA LYS A 412 8.02 -10.80 -19.64
C LYS A 412 6.99 -11.53 -20.51
N ASP A 413 5.73 -11.09 -20.47
CA ASP A 413 4.59 -11.75 -21.10
C ASP A 413 4.35 -13.19 -20.56
N GLN A 414 4.72 -13.40 -19.27
CA GLN A 414 4.54 -14.66 -18.55
C GLN A 414 3.33 -14.61 -17.62
N VAL A 415 2.76 -15.77 -17.32
CA VAL A 415 1.73 -15.91 -16.29
C VAL A 415 2.41 -15.81 -14.91
N PRO A 416 1.97 -14.92 -14.02
CA PRO A 416 2.49 -14.86 -12.66
C PRO A 416 2.23 -16.15 -11.88
N ASN A 417 3.13 -16.51 -10.97
CA ASN A 417 2.95 -17.69 -10.09
C ASN A 417 1.83 -17.50 -9.04
N ILE A 418 1.28 -16.29 -8.94
CA ILE A 418 0.17 -15.93 -8.07
C ILE A 418 -1.05 -15.69 -8.96
N ASP A 419 -2.18 -16.28 -8.62
CA ASP A 419 -3.44 -15.98 -9.30
C ASP A 419 -3.81 -14.51 -9.11
N ILE A 420 -3.86 -13.78 -10.22
CA ILE A 420 -4.17 -12.35 -10.24
C ILE A 420 -5.57 -12.03 -10.81
N SER A 421 -6.39 -13.03 -11.04
CA SER A 421 -7.72 -12.86 -11.66
C SER A 421 -8.61 -11.87 -10.88
N ALA A 422 -8.56 -11.93 -9.55
CA ALA A 422 -9.31 -11.02 -8.69
C ALA A 422 -8.86 -9.54 -8.77
N TYR A 423 -7.69 -9.26 -9.35
CA TYR A 423 -7.12 -7.90 -9.44
C TYR A 423 -7.07 -7.40 -10.88
N ALA A 424 -7.58 -8.19 -11.82
CA ALA A 424 -7.55 -7.87 -13.23
C ALA A 424 -8.28 -6.55 -13.55
N PRO A 425 -7.77 -5.75 -14.51
CA PRO A 425 -8.38 -4.48 -14.90
C PRO A 425 -9.81 -4.59 -15.44
N ASP A 426 -10.16 -5.72 -16.04
CA ASP A 426 -11.45 -5.99 -16.69
C ASP A 426 -12.60 -6.34 -15.73
N ARG A 427 -12.34 -6.36 -14.41
CA ARG A 427 -13.40 -6.59 -13.41
C ARG A 427 -14.32 -5.37 -13.17
N PHE A 428 -14.07 -4.23 -13.82
CA PHE A 428 -14.86 -3.01 -13.72
C PHE A 428 -15.56 -2.63 -15.02
#